data_361ea8f0a1277bc166da86f5f9bcf4b3
#
_entry.id   361ea8f0a1277bc166da86f5f9bcf4b3
#
_cell.length_a   1.000
_cell.length_b   1.000
_cell.length_c   1.000
_cell.angle_alpha   90.00
_cell.angle_beta   90.00
_cell.angle_gamma   90.00
#
_symmetry.space_group_name_H-M   'P 1'
#
loop_
_entity.id
_entity.type
_entity.pdbx_description
1 polymer ?
#
loop_
_entity_poly.entity_id
_entity_poly.type
_entity_poly.pdbx_seq_one_letter_code
_entity_poly.pdbx_strand_id
1 'polypeptide(L)'
;MSLAPAIAQNIDARGHGKRELLFEPGRSLVGNAGVLLTEVLVTKHGTPKNFCIVDAAMNDLLRPALYQATMGIVPCVQRAGTGTLYDDVGPVCES
;
A
#
# COMPACT_ATOMS: atom_id res chain seq x y z
N MET A 1 10.86 17.47 0.89
CA MET A 1 11.65 17.73 2.11
C MET A 1 12.67 16.61 2.28
N SER A 2 13.93 16.95 2.41
CA SER A 2 15.01 15.97 2.61
C SER A 2 15.15 15.64 4.09
N LEU A 3 15.12 14.34 4.45
CA LEU A 3 15.37 13.85 5.81
C LEU A 3 16.87 13.75 6.14
N ALA A 4 17.73 13.78 5.13
CA ALA A 4 19.17 13.57 5.30
C ALA A 4 19.84 14.54 6.29
N PRO A 5 19.57 15.86 6.27
CA PRO A 5 20.17 16.76 7.24
C PRO A 5 19.75 16.49 8.69
N ALA A 6 18.47 16.15 8.92
CA ALA A 6 17.97 15.85 10.26
C ALA A 6 18.56 14.55 10.81
N ILE A 7 18.75 13.54 9.97
CA ILE A 7 19.39 12.27 10.34
C ILE A 7 20.86 12.52 10.68
N ALA A 8 21.60 13.26 9.85
CA ALA A 8 22.99 13.61 10.10
C ALA A 8 23.19 14.32 11.43
N GLN A 9 22.37 15.35 11.72
CA GLN A 9 22.41 16.08 12.99
C GLN A 9 22.16 15.17 14.21
N ASN A 10 21.19 14.26 14.12
CA ASN A 10 20.92 13.31 15.21
C ASN A 10 22.08 12.37 15.47
N ILE A 11 22.76 11.91 14.41
CA ILE A 11 23.89 11.01 14.50
C ILE A 11 25.10 11.71 15.08
N ASP A 12 25.38 12.93 14.66
CA ASP A 12 26.44 13.77 15.23
C ASP A 12 26.22 14.06 16.71
N ALA A 13 25.00 14.45 17.08
CA ALA A 13 24.63 14.74 18.48
C ALA A 13 24.81 13.52 19.40
N ARG A 14 24.72 12.30 18.86
CA ARG A 14 24.93 11.05 19.59
C ARG A 14 26.37 10.51 19.56
N GLY A 15 27.31 11.28 19.00
CA GLY A 15 28.74 10.95 18.95
C GLY A 15 29.12 9.96 17.84
N HIS A 16 28.28 9.80 16.83
CA HIS A 16 28.50 8.86 15.72
C HIS A 16 28.87 9.52 14.39
N GLY A 17 29.21 10.81 14.39
CA GLY A 17 29.44 11.60 13.18
C GLY A 17 30.62 11.11 12.27
N LYS A 18 31.50 10.26 12.81
CA LYS A 18 32.61 9.67 12.06
C LYS A 18 32.25 8.34 11.38
N ARG A 19 31.02 7.85 11.54
CA ARG A 19 30.58 6.58 10.96
C ARG A 19 30.05 6.77 9.55
N GLU A 20 30.30 5.82 8.69
CA GLU A 20 29.64 5.73 7.40
C GLU A 20 28.17 5.30 7.62
N LEU A 21 27.27 5.94 6.87
CA LEU A 21 25.83 5.67 6.93
C LEU A 21 25.37 5.06 5.63
N LEU A 22 24.77 3.89 5.74
CA LEU A 22 24.16 3.18 4.62
C LEU A 22 22.63 3.21 4.78
N PHE A 23 21.93 3.59 3.72
CA PHE A 23 20.48 3.64 3.68
C PHE A 23 19.94 2.73 2.59
N GLU A 24 18.88 2.01 2.88
CA GLU A 24 18.14 1.22 1.91
C GLU A 24 16.70 1.75 1.77
N PRO A 25 16.51 2.98 1.23
CA PRO A 25 15.20 3.56 1.09
C PRO A 25 14.44 2.84 -0.03
N GLY A 26 13.28 2.33 0.31
CA GLY A 26 12.38 1.69 -0.65
C GLY A 26 11.17 2.57 -0.96
N ARG A 27 10.15 2.46 -0.13
CA ARG A 27 8.87 3.15 -0.31
C ARG A 27 9.00 4.67 -0.42
N SER A 28 9.91 5.29 0.31
CA SER A 28 10.13 6.74 0.24
C SER A 28 10.55 7.23 -1.15
N LEU A 29 11.19 6.37 -1.94
CA LEU A 29 11.58 6.67 -3.32
C LEU A 29 10.49 6.31 -4.33
N VAL A 30 9.88 5.15 -4.19
CA VAL A 30 9.02 4.59 -5.25
C VAL A 30 7.56 4.41 -4.85
N GLY A 31 7.18 4.75 -3.63
CA GLY A 31 5.84 4.50 -3.13
C GLY A 31 4.71 5.20 -3.91
N ASN A 32 5.01 6.34 -4.51
CA ASN A 32 4.08 7.11 -5.34
C ASN A 32 4.42 7.04 -6.85
N ALA A 33 5.35 6.17 -7.24
CA ALA A 33 5.84 6.11 -8.62
C ALA A 33 5.08 5.13 -9.50
N GLY A 34 4.17 4.34 -8.93
CA GLY A 34 3.42 3.33 -9.66
C GLY A 34 2.06 3.05 -9.06
N VAL A 35 1.29 2.27 -9.78
CA VAL A 35 -0.02 1.77 -9.36
C VAL A 35 -0.11 0.28 -9.65
N LEU A 36 -0.90 -0.43 -8.86
CA LEU A 36 -1.32 -1.79 -9.18
C LEU A 36 -2.63 -1.72 -9.94
N LEU A 37 -2.63 -2.21 -11.17
CA LEU A 37 -3.84 -2.35 -11.96
C LEU A 37 -4.40 -3.76 -11.74
N THR A 38 -5.68 -3.85 -11.40
CA THR A 38 -6.36 -5.11 -11.17
C THR A 38 -7.74 -5.12 -11.81
N GLU A 39 -8.20 -6.29 -12.20
CA GLU A 39 -9.51 -6.48 -12.78
C GLU A 39 -10.49 -7.02 -11.74
N VAL A 40 -11.69 -6.45 -11.71
CA VAL A 40 -12.79 -7.00 -10.92
C VAL A 40 -13.36 -8.20 -11.64
N LEU A 41 -13.16 -9.37 -11.07
CA LEU A 41 -13.66 -10.64 -11.65
C LEU A 41 -15.15 -10.83 -11.36
N VAL A 42 -15.55 -10.57 -10.12
CA VAL A 42 -16.95 -10.68 -9.70
C VAL A 42 -17.23 -9.85 -8.45
N THR A 43 -18.44 -9.35 -8.32
CA THR A 43 -18.93 -8.76 -7.07
C THR A 43 -19.93 -9.71 -6.41
N LYS A 44 -19.76 -9.94 -5.13
CA LYS A 44 -20.66 -10.77 -4.33
C LYS A 44 -21.34 -9.93 -3.27
N HIS A 45 -22.65 -9.82 -3.36
CA HIS A 45 -23.45 -9.17 -2.34
C HIS A 45 -23.80 -10.17 -1.23
N GLY A 46 -23.68 -9.77 0.00
CA GLY A 46 -23.92 -10.63 1.14
C GLY A 46 -24.26 -9.88 2.41
N THR A 47 -24.60 -10.62 3.44
CA THR A 47 -24.81 -10.11 4.78
C THR A 47 -23.85 -10.83 5.73
N PRO A 48 -23.00 -10.13 6.48
CA PRO A 48 -23.00 -8.67 6.71
C PRO A 48 -22.18 -7.84 5.72
N LYS A 49 -21.44 -8.45 4.80
CA LYS A 49 -20.47 -7.75 3.94
C LYS A 49 -20.66 -8.09 2.46
N ASN A 50 -20.29 -7.13 1.61
CA ASN A 50 -20.12 -7.33 0.17
C ASN A 50 -18.65 -7.57 -0.14
N PHE A 51 -18.37 -8.37 -1.15
CA PHE A 51 -17.01 -8.66 -1.61
C PHE A 51 -16.84 -8.26 -3.07
N CYS A 52 -15.74 -7.57 -3.33
CA CYS A 52 -15.25 -7.30 -4.67
C CYS A 52 -14.05 -8.22 -4.92
N ILE A 53 -14.23 -9.22 -5.76
CA ILE A 53 -13.20 -10.23 -6.04
C ILE A 53 -12.39 -9.74 -7.24
N VAL A 54 -11.09 -9.60 -7.02
CA VAL A 54 -10.14 -9.09 -8.02
C VAL A 54 -9.09 -10.14 -8.35
N ASP A 55 -8.38 -9.98 -9.45
CA ASP A 55 -7.32 -10.90 -9.88
C ASP A 55 -5.96 -10.68 -9.20
N ALA A 56 -5.83 -9.61 -8.40
CA ALA A 56 -4.64 -9.36 -7.58
C ALA A 56 -4.83 -9.85 -6.15
N ALA A 57 -3.74 -10.24 -5.50
CA ALA A 57 -3.76 -10.76 -4.13
C ALA A 57 -2.58 -10.28 -3.31
N MET A 58 -2.40 -10.85 -2.11
CA MET A 58 -1.28 -10.53 -1.22
C MET A 58 0.10 -10.81 -1.82
N ASN A 59 0.21 -11.68 -2.79
CA ASN A 59 1.45 -11.92 -3.53
C ASN A 59 1.84 -10.75 -4.43
N ASP A 60 0.88 -9.95 -4.87
CA ASP A 60 1.11 -8.74 -5.68
C ASP A 60 1.22 -7.50 -4.81
N LEU A 61 0.41 -7.40 -3.76
CA LEU A 61 0.37 -6.29 -2.81
C LEU A 61 0.27 -6.79 -1.37
N LEU A 62 1.42 -7.05 -0.75
CA LEU A 62 1.53 -7.69 0.55
C LEU A 62 1.10 -6.81 1.73
N ARG A 63 1.32 -5.50 1.63
CA ARG A 63 1.19 -4.60 2.78
C ARG A 63 -0.18 -4.53 3.44
N PRO A 64 -1.31 -4.53 2.73
CA PRO A 64 -2.62 -4.56 3.38
C PRO A 64 -2.81 -5.78 4.27
N ALA A 65 -2.39 -6.95 3.82
CA ALA A 65 -2.51 -8.20 4.56
C ALA A 65 -1.60 -8.25 5.80
N LEU A 66 -0.29 -7.98 5.62
CA LEU A 66 0.69 -8.11 6.70
C LEU A 66 0.71 -6.94 7.69
N TYR A 67 0.46 -5.73 7.22
CA TYR A 67 0.65 -4.51 8.01
C TYR A 67 -0.63 -3.71 8.20
N GLN A 68 -1.78 -4.23 7.78
CA GLN A 68 -3.07 -3.52 7.82
C GLN A 68 -2.98 -2.12 7.19
N ALA A 69 -2.14 -1.99 6.15
CA ALA A 69 -1.93 -0.73 5.47
C ALA A 69 -3.13 -0.38 4.60
N THR A 70 -3.64 0.84 4.74
CA THR A 70 -4.69 1.35 3.86
C THR A 70 -4.07 1.86 2.57
N MET A 71 -4.58 1.37 1.44
CA MET A 71 -4.21 1.80 0.10
C MET A 71 -5.37 2.54 -0.54
N GLY A 72 -5.05 3.60 -1.31
CA GLY A 72 -6.06 4.29 -2.11
C GLY A 72 -6.48 3.41 -3.29
N ILE A 73 -7.76 3.14 -3.41
CA ILE A 73 -8.35 2.39 -4.53
C ILE A 73 -9.25 3.34 -5.30
N VAL A 74 -9.05 3.39 -6.61
CA VAL A 74 -9.82 4.25 -7.50
C VAL A 74 -10.23 3.48 -8.75
N PRO A 75 -11.43 3.72 -9.31
CA PRO A 75 -11.83 3.11 -10.56
C PRO A 75 -11.03 3.73 -11.73
N CYS A 76 -10.66 2.92 -12.71
CA CYS A 76 -10.02 3.40 -13.93
C CYS A 76 -10.91 4.32 -14.75
N VAL A 77 -12.24 4.14 -14.63
CA VAL A 77 -13.26 4.97 -15.30
C VAL A 77 -14.19 5.52 -14.23
N GLN A 78 -14.32 6.83 -14.18
CA GLN A 78 -15.29 7.47 -13.30
C GLN A 78 -16.71 7.09 -13.68
N ARG A 79 -17.49 6.72 -12.67
CA ARG A 79 -18.91 6.40 -12.82
C ARG A 79 -19.73 7.33 -11.95
N ALA A 80 -20.87 7.79 -12.47
CA ALA A 80 -21.85 8.53 -11.68
C ALA A 80 -22.64 7.55 -10.78
N GLY A 81 -23.09 8.04 -9.65
CA GLY A 81 -23.95 7.31 -8.73
C GLY A 81 -23.39 7.22 -7.31
N THR A 82 -24.17 6.59 -6.44
CA THR A 82 -23.78 6.35 -5.05
C THR A 82 -22.93 5.10 -4.94
N GLY A 83 -21.80 5.20 -4.24
CA GLY A 83 -20.93 4.05 -3.98
C GLY A 83 -21.54 3.06 -2.98
N THR A 84 -21.19 1.80 -3.14
CA THR A 84 -21.48 0.74 -2.17
C THR A 84 -20.18 0.27 -1.56
N LEU A 85 -20.18 -0.06 -0.27
CA LEU A 85 -18.99 -0.54 0.43
C LEU A 85 -18.75 -2.01 0.11
N TYR A 86 -17.50 -2.33 -0.25
CA TYR A 86 -17.02 -3.68 -0.50
C TYR A 86 -15.71 -3.93 0.23
N ASP A 87 -15.49 -5.18 0.63
CA ASP A 87 -14.16 -5.67 0.97
C ASP A 87 -13.52 -6.22 -0.32
N ASP A 88 -12.36 -5.68 -0.69
CA ASP A 88 -11.60 -6.16 -1.85
C ASP A 88 -10.81 -7.40 -1.47
N VAL A 89 -10.98 -8.48 -2.21
CA VAL A 89 -10.38 -9.78 -1.92
C VAL A 89 -9.76 -10.38 -3.19
N GLY A 90 -8.61 -10.99 -3.02
CA GLY A 90 -7.88 -11.65 -4.09
C GLY A 90 -8.06 -13.17 -4.09
N PRO A 91 -7.41 -13.88 -5.05
CA PRO A 91 -7.53 -15.32 -5.19
C PRO A 91 -6.70 -16.13 -4.19
N VAL A 92 -5.76 -15.50 -3.46
CA VAL A 92 -4.91 -16.17 -2.48
C VAL A 92 -5.57 -16.13 -1.11
N CYS A 93 -5.76 -17.31 -0.51
CA CYS A 93 -6.29 -17.43 0.84
C CYS A 93 -5.32 -16.83 1.86
N GLU A 94 -5.85 -15.91 2.64
CA GLU A 94 -5.21 -15.42 3.85
C GLU A 94 -5.84 -16.15 5.04
N SER A 95 -5.02 -16.85 5.77
CA SER A 95 -5.45 -17.49 7.03
C SER A 95 -5.26 -16.55 8.20
#